data_eb66dbd4c6e91b5a161545cb05f39fec
#
_entry.id   eb66dbd4c6e91b5a161545cb05f39fec
#
_cell.length_a   1.000
_cell.length_b   1.000
_cell.length_c   1.000
_cell.angle_alpha   90.00
_cell.angle_beta   90.00
_cell.angle_gamma   90.00
#
_symmetry.space_group_name_H-M   'P 1'
#
loop_
_entity.id
_entity.type
_entity.pdbx_description
1 polymer ?
#
loop_
_entity_poly.entity_id
_entity_poly.type
_entity_poly.pdbx_seq_one_letter_code
_entity_poly.pdbx_strand_id
1 'polypeptide(L)'
;MSAPTHATPPSAPTERPGPAAPRDYHFPHFERATLENGLRLLVAPVSKLPIVTVLAVVEAGATVEPAGKDGVAALTARLLLEGAAGMDGAALADRFERIGASVEAHADWDVAAVSLTALSAQLPEAMSLVRDLLRAPEFPEREVGRLKEERLAELLQQRAEPRGLADEQFARAVYEPTARYSAPDAGDPASVRALTRADVQAFYARRFQPGGTTLIFAGDVTMAQARTMAQTMFGDWTGPRPAPAPAGIDAAPSGRLLRVVAKGDAPQSEVRVGHVGLPRGTADYFDVMVMNAVLGGLFSSRINLNLREAHGYTYGAFSAFEWRRATGPFVVSTAVKSDVTGAAVKEILSEIDRMRTEEIGQDELTLATSYLDGVFPIRYETTAAIASALANLVIHELPDDYYDQYRGRVRGVTTAGVLRAAQRHLHPERLRVVVVGDPAVIAAPLSEVGEQAAEIVTPNGIEVG
;
A
#
# COMPACT_ATOMS: atom_id res chain seq x y z
N MET A 1 4.97 -8.05 -69.66
CA MET A 1 5.28 -7.73 -68.28
C MET A 1 4.04 -7.11 -67.67
N SER A 2 3.28 -7.91 -66.92
CA SER A 2 2.04 -7.44 -66.25
C SER A 2 2.40 -6.87 -64.89
N ALA A 3 1.89 -5.67 -64.59
CA ALA A 3 2.09 -5.00 -63.32
C ALA A 3 1.40 -5.75 -62.16
N PRO A 4 1.99 -5.79 -60.95
CA PRO A 4 1.37 -6.42 -59.80
C PRO A 4 0.16 -5.62 -59.32
N THR A 5 -1.00 -6.28 -59.22
CA THR A 5 -2.20 -5.74 -58.60
C THR A 5 -1.97 -5.56 -57.10
N HIS A 6 -1.90 -4.31 -56.66
CA HIS A 6 -1.90 -3.98 -55.22
C HIS A 6 -3.27 -4.37 -54.63
N ALA A 7 -3.28 -5.36 -53.76
CA ALA A 7 -4.45 -5.66 -52.95
C ALA A 7 -4.68 -4.49 -51.98
N THR A 8 -5.91 -3.94 -52.00
CA THR A 8 -6.38 -2.92 -51.08
C THR A 8 -6.32 -3.49 -49.64
N PRO A 9 -5.67 -2.80 -48.68
CA PRO A 9 -5.66 -3.27 -47.29
C PRO A 9 -7.11 -3.32 -46.77
N PRO A 10 -7.46 -4.32 -45.92
CA PRO A 10 -8.79 -4.41 -45.35
C PRO A 10 -9.10 -3.10 -44.59
N SER A 11 -10.31 -2.57 -44.84
CA SER A 11 -10.82 -1.39 -44.14
C SER A 11 -10.77 -1.62 -42.62
N ALA A 12 -10.22 -0.67 -41.86
CA ALA A 12 -10.28 -0.74 -40.39
C ALA A 12 -11.74 -0.91 -39.94
N PRO A 13 -11.99 -1.71 -38.90
CA PRO A 13 -13.35 -1.87 -38.38
C PRO A 13 -13.93 -0.50 -38.01
N THR A 14 -15.09 -0.19 -38.58
CA THR A 14 -15.78 1.09 -38.34
C THR A 14 -16.51 1.15 -37.02
N GLU A 15 -16.66 0.02 -36.32
CA GLU A 15 -17.28 -0.07 -35.01
C GLU A 15 -16.28 -0.63 -33.98
N ARG A 16 -16.26 0.02 -32.82
CA ARG A 16 -15.51 -0.49 -31.67
C ARG A 16 -16.10 -1.85 -31.27
N PRO A 17 -15.29 -2.92 -31.11
CA PRO A 17 -15.79 -4.20 -30.63
C PRO A 17 -16.50 -4.02 -29.28
N GLY A 18 -17.72 -4.56 -29.17
CA GLY A 18 -18.41 -4.61 -27.87
C GLY A 18 -17.65 -5.49 -26.86
N PRO A 19 -17.86 -5.26 -25.56
CA PRO A 19 -17.27 -6.11 -24.54
C PRO A 19 -17.78 -7.54 -24.67
N ALA A 20 -16.87 -8.51 -24.71
CA ALA A 20 -17.23 -9.93 -24.63
C ALA A 20 -17.70 -10.27 -23.19
N ALA A 21 -18.44 -11.39 -23.06
CA ALA A 21 -18.78 -11.92 -21.76
C ALA A 21 -17.48 -12.18 -20.94
N PRO A 22 -17.46 -11.84 -19.64
CA PRO A 22 -16.30 -12.09 -18.79
C PRO A 22 -15.96 -13.59 -18.79
N ARG A 23 -14.68 -13.91 -19.03
CA ARG A 23 -14.22 -15.31 -18.96
C ARG A 23 -14.22 -15.77 -17.49
N ASP A 24 -14.47 -17.05 -17.29
CA ASP A 24 -14.28 -17.68 -16.00
C ASP A 24 -12.79 -17.62 -15.63
N TYR A 25 -12.53 -17.25 -14.40
CA TYR A 25 -11.19 -17.20 -13.82
C TYR A 25 -11.25 -17.78 -12.42
N HIS A 26 -10.36 -18.70 -12.13
CA HIS A 26 -10.15 -19.28 -10.81
C HIS A 26 -8.78 -18.83 -10.31
N PHE A 27 -8.75 -18.32 -9.09
CA PHE A 27 -7.48 -18.03 -8.44
C PHE A 27 -6.67 -19.33 -8.29
N PRO A 28 -5.33 -19.31 -8.45
CA PRO A 28 -4.53 -20.53 -8.31
C PRO A 28 -4.78 -21.22 -6.97
N HIS A 29 -5.03 -22.53 -7.03
CA HIS A 29 -5.15 -23.35 -5.83
C HIS A 29 -3.86 -23.25 -5.02
N PHE A 30 -3.98 -23.19 -3.69
CA PHE A 30 -2.84 -23.18 -2.78
C PHE A 30 -3.09 -24.10 -1.58
N GLU A 31 -2.00 -24.52 -0.97
CA GLU A 31 -1.99 -25.37 0.20
C GLU A 31 -1.32 -24.67 1.38
N ARG A 32 -1.72 -25.01 2.60
CA ARG A 32 -1.09 -24.51 3.84
C ARG A 32 -0.43 -25.64 4.61
N ALA A 33 0.70 -25.33 5.26
CA ALA A 33 1.33 -26.20 6.23
C ALA A 33 1.95 -25.37 7.35
N THR A 34 2.22 -25.99 8.48
CA THR A 34 2.96 -25.40 9.60
C THR A 34 4.02 -26.38 10.05
N LEU A 35 5.25 -25.90 10.25
CA LEU A 35 6.34 -26.69 10.81
C LEU A 35 6.19 -26.77 12.35
N GLU A 36 6.89 -27.70 12.98
CA GLU A 36 6.83 -27.91 14.43
C GLU A 36 7.25 -26.67 15.25
N ASN A 37 8.15 -25.85 14.70
CA ASN A 37 8.60 -24.60 15.31
C ASN A 37 7.64 -23.42 15.10
N GLY A 38 6.48 -23.63 14.45
CA GLY A 38 5.45 -22.63 14.24
C GLY A 38 5.59 -21.82 12.95
N LEU A 39 6.65 -22.05 12.14
CA LEU A 39 6.80 -21.40 10.82
C LEU A 39 5.71 -21.89 9.88
N ARG A 40 5.00 -20.96 9.24
CA ARG A 40 3.87 -21.24 8.35
C ARG A 40 4.33 -21.27 6.89
N LEU A 41 3.69 -22.13 6.10
CA LEU A 41 3.91 -22.24 4.66
C LEU A 41 2.59 -22.05 3.91
N LEU A 42 2.63 -21.30 2.81
CA LEU A 42 1.60 -21.27 1.78
C LEU A 42 2.27 -21.57 0.43
N VAL A 43 1.71 -22.47 -0.34
CA VAL A 43 2.28 -22.87 -1.63
C VAL A 43 1.19 -22.88 -2.70
N ALA A 44 1.36 -22.08 -3.75
CA ALA A 44 0.54 -22.07 -4.96
C ALA A 44 1.35 -22.62 -6.14
N PRO A 45 1.19 -23.89 -6.52
CA PRO A 45 1.87 -24.47 -7.67
C PRO A 45 1.35 -23.85 -8.98
N VAL A 46 2.23 -23.17 -9.72
CA VAL A 46 1.96 -22.56 -11.03
C VAL A 46 3.11 -22.85 -11.97
N SER A 47 3.05 -23.94 -12.71
CA SER A 47 4.15 -24.49 -13.52
C SER A 47 4.18 -23.99 -14.96
N LYS A 48 3.56 -22.84 -15.29
CA LYS A 48 3.58 -22.27 -16.65
C LYS A 48 4.99 -21.87 -17.12
N LEU A 49 5.79 -21.39 -16.19
CA LEU A 49 7.19 -20.98 -16.38
C LEU A 49 8.05 -21.59 -15.29
N PRO A 50 9.32 -21.91 -15.53
CA PRO A 50 10.23 -22.45 -14.52
C PRO A 50 10.74 -21.36 -13.57
N ILE A 51 9.82 -20.61 -12.98
CA ILE A 51 10.09 -19.48 -12.08
C ILE A 51 9.30 -19.68 -10.79
N VAL A 52 9.92 -19.36 -9.66
CA VAL A 52 9.29 -19.33 -8.35
C VAL A 52 9.53 -17.98 -7.70
N THR A 53 8.46 -17.37 -7.20
CA THR A 53 8.56 -16.26 -6.27
C THR A 53 8.32 -16.78 -4.86
N VAL A 54 9.22 -16.43 -3.95
CA VAL A 54 9.09 -16.69 -2.51
C VAL A 54 8.95 -15.36 -1.79
N LEU A 55 7.96 -15.25 -0.93
CA LEU A 55 7.78 -14.10 -0.05
C LEU A 55 7.82 -14.57 1.40
N ALA A 56 8.87 -14.17 2.13
CA ALA A 56 8.94 -14.38 3.57
C ALA A 56 8.29 -13.17 4.26
N VAL A 57 7.10 -13.37 4.82
CA VAL A 57 6.34 -12.35 5.55
C VAL A 57 6.60 -12.54 7.04
N VAL A 58 7.09 -11.50 7.71
CA VAL A 58 7.39 -11.50 9.15
C VAL A 58 6.51 -10.46 9.85
N GLU A 59 5.89 -10.81 10.97
CA GLU A 59 5.08 -9.89 11.80
C GLU A 59 5.96 -8.84 12.49
N ALA A 60 6.61 -7.97 11.69
CA ALA A 60 7.65 -7.01 12.08
C ALA A 60 7.49 -5.65 11.37
N GLY A 61 6.26 -5.18 11.19
CA GLY A 61 5.99 -3.87 10.61
C GLY A 61 6.11 -2.72 11.60
N ALA A 62 5.84 -1.50 11.13
CA ALA A 62 5.95 -0.28 11.92
C ALA A 62 5.01 -0.24 13.14
N THR A 63 3.86 -0.91 13.09
CA THR A 63 2.89 -0.96 14.20
C THR A 63 3.39 -1.69 15.45
N VAL A 64 4.46 -2.47 15.34
CA VAL A 64 5.06 -3.20 16.46
C VAL A 64 6.42 -2.66 16.90
N GLU A 65 6.78 -1.49 16.43
CA GLU A 65 7.98 -0.77 16.87
C GLU A 65 7.89 -0.35 18.33
N PRO A 66 8.99 -0.31 19.07
CA PRO A 66 9.01 0.29 20.40
C PRO A 66 8.75 1.80 20.32
N ALA A 67 8.08 2.35 21.32
CA ALA A 67 7.85 3.79 21.42
C ALA A 67 9.16 4.59 21.28
N GLY A 68 9.14 5.61 20.41
CA GLY A 68 10.30 6.46 20.13
C GLY A 68 11.37 5.80 19.24
N LYS A 69 11.08 4.66 18.61
CA LYS A 69 11.97 3.97 17.67
C LYS A 69 11.36 3.86 16.28
N ASP A 70 10.59 4.86 15.90
CA ASP A 70 9.90 4.90 14.61
C ASP A 70 10.90 4.79 13.45
N GLY A 71 10.64 3.88 12.52
CA GLY A 71 11.50 3.55 11.39
C GLY A 71 12.48 2.40 11.66
N VAL A 72 12.53 1.81 12.88
CA VAL A 72 13.41 0.68 13.15
C VAL A 72 13.04 -0.56 12.33
N ALA A 73 11.75 -0.78 12.03
CA ALA A 73 11.28 -1.88 11.19
C ALA A 73 11.83 -1.75 9.75
N ALA A 74 11.65 -0.59 9.15
CA ALA A 74 12.14 -0.29 7.79
C ALA A 74 13.66 -0.39 7.71
N LEU A 75 14.38 0.19 8.68
CA LEU A 75 15.84 0.11 8.74
C LEU A 75 16.32 -1.34 8.92
N THR A 76 15.67 -2.13 9.80
CA THR A 76 16.01 -3.54 10.00
C THR A 76 15.80 -4.35 8.73
N ALA A 77 14.67 -4.18 8.03
CA ALA A 77 14.40 -4.90 6.79
C ALA A 77 15.47 -4.61 5.71
N ARG A 78 15.82 -3.34 5.49
CA ARG A 78 16.87 -2.96 4.52
C ARG A 78 18.24 -3.54 4.90
N LEU A 79 18.58 -3.53 6.17
CA LEU A 79 19.85 -4.05 6.68
C LEU A 79 20.01 -5.58 6.53
N LEU A 80 18.93 -6.35 6.34
CA LEU A 80 19.05 -7.79 6.05
C LEU A 80 19.90 -8.06 4.82
N LEU A 81 19.91 -7.17 3.85
CA LEU A 81 20.67 -7.31 2.60
C LEU A 81 22.11 -6.79 2.68
N GLU A 82 22.49 -6.16 3.79
CA GLU A 82 23.80 -5.49 3.93
C GLU A 82 24.84 -6.35 4.62
N GLY A 83 24.49 -7.57 5.05
CA GLY A 83 25.44 -8.54 5.60
C GLY A 83 24.75 -9.71 6.30
N ALA A 84 25.12 -10.93 5.95
CA ALA A 84 24.61 -12.15 6.56
C ALA A 84 25.58 -13.31 6.41
N ALA A 85 25.70 -14.13 7.46
CA ALA A 85 26.47 -15.38 7.46
C ALA A 85 27.92 -15.23 6.96
N GLY A 86 28.62 -14.15 7.36
CA GLY A 86 30.01 -13.85 6.99
C GLY A 86 30.17 -13.21 5.60
N MET A 87 29.09 -12.91 4.89
CA MET A 87 29.09 -12.19 3.62
C MET A 87 28.64 -10.75 3.84
N ASP A 88 29.33 -9.79 3.24
CA ASP A 88 28.85 -8.40 3.17
C ASP A 88 27.77 -8.25 2.08
N GLY A 89 27.15 -7.06 2.01
CA GLY A 89 26.08 -6.79 1.05
C GLY A 89 26.48 -6.97 -0.41
N ALA A 90 27.73 -6.64 -0.78
CA ALA A 90 28.24 -6.81 -2.14
C ALA A 90 28.39 -8.31 -2.49
N ALA A 91 28.91 -9.10 -1.57
CA ALA A 91 29.05 -10.56 -1.76
C ALA A 91 27.66 -11.25 -1.82
N LEU A 92 26.69 -10.79 -1.03
CA LEU A 92 25.32 -11.27 -1.10
C LEU A 92 24.68 -10.95 -2.45
N ALA A 93 24.78 -9.72 -2.91
CA ALA A 93 24.26 -9.28 -4.21
C ALA A 93 24.86 -10.10 -5.36
N ASP A 94 26.19 -10.25 -5.38
CA ASP A 94 26.90 -11.06 -6.38
C ASP A 94 26.44 -12.54 -6.39
N ARG A 95 26.14 -13.12 -5.20
CA ARG A 95 25.62 -14.49 -5.11
C ARG A 95 24.22 -14.61 -5.70
N PHE A 96 23.31 -13.67 -5.41
CA PHE A 96 21.98 -13.67 -6.02
C PHE A 96 22.05 -13.45 -7.54
N GLU A 97 22.87 -12.51 -8.01
CA GLU A 97 23.03 -12.22 -9.44
C GLU A 97 23.58 -13.41 -10.22
N ARG A 98 24.56 -14.13 -9.69
CA ARG A 98 25.15 -15.32 -10.34
C ARG A 98 24.15 -16.43 -10.60
N ILE A 99 23.16 -16.59 -9.74
CA ILE A 99 22.10 -17.59 -9.92
C ILE A 99 20.86 -17.01 -10.64
N GLY A 100 20.93 -15.76 -11.12
CA GLY A 100 19.83 -15.09 -11.80
C GLY A 100 18.62 -14.86 -10.89
N ALA A 101 18.83 -14.69 -9.59
CA ALA A 101 17.78 -14.40 -8.63
C ALA A 101 17.73 -12.91 -8.29
N SER A 102 16.53 -12.39 -8.09
CA SER A 102 16.30 -11.05 -7.54
C SER A 102 15.79 -11.16 -6.10
N VAL A 103 16.33 -10.31 -5.22
CA VAL A 103 15.92 -10.24 -3.83
C VAL A 103 15.67 -8.80 -3.41
N GLU A 104 14.61 -8.59 -2.63
CA GLU A 104 14.26 -7.29 -2.04
C GLU A 104 13.81 -7.50 -0.60
N ALA A 105 14.06 -6.52 0.26
CA ALA A 105 13.60 -6.53 1.63
C ALA A 105 13.04 -5.15 2.01
N HIS A 106 11.85 -5.14 2.58
CA HIS A 106 11.18 -3.91 3.02
C HIS A 106 10.31 -4.19 4.26
N ALA A 107 9.87 -3.15 4.90
CA ALA A 107 8.80 -3.22 5.88
C ALA A 107 7.76 -2.13 5.60
N ASP A 108 6.51 -2.45 5.91
CA ASP A 108 5.38 -1.54 5.88
C ASP A 108 4.77 -1.37 7.30
N TRP A 109 3.53 -0.97 7.36
CA TRP A 109 2.81 -0.81 8.61
C TRP A 109 2.67 -2.11 9.41
N ASP A 110 2.39 -3.23 8.74
CA ASP A 110 1.96 -4.47 9.38
C ASP A 110 3.04 -5.55 9.41
N VAL A 111 3.92 -5.59 8.40
CA VAL A 111 4.90 -6.65 8.22
C VAL A 111 6.26 -6.14 7.73
N ALA A 112 7.29 -6.93 7.97
CA ALA A 112 8.51 -6.93 7.16
C ALA A 112 8.45 -8.09 6.17
N ALA A 113 8.96 -7.88 4.96
CA ALA A 113 8.96 -8.89 3.90
C ALA A 113 10.31 -9.00 3.21
N VAL A 114 10.72 -10.23 2.91
CA VAL A 114 11.82 -10.54 2.00
C VAL A 114 11.21 -11.24 0.79
N SER A 115 11.31 -10.63 -0.37
CA SER A 115 10.84 -11.16 -1.66
C SER A 115 12.01 -11.70 -2.46
N LEU A 116 11.87 -12.92 -2.97
CA LEU A 116 12.82 -13.58 -3.82
C LEU A 116 12.12 -14.05 -5.08
N THR A 117 12.71 -13.82 -6.26
CA THR A 117 12.30 -14.47 -7.51
C THR A 117 13.51 -15.17 -8.15
N ALA A 118 13.37 -16.45 -8.46
CA ALA A 118 14.43 -17.27 -9.03
C ALA A 118 13.89 -18.30 -10.01
N LEU A 119 14.76 -18.86 -10.86
CA LEU A 119 14.46 -20.05 -11.62
C LEU A 119 14.26 -21.25 -10.68
N SER A 120 13.32 -22.15 -11.00
CA SER A 120 13.03 -23.35 -10.18
C SER A 120 14.29 -24.19 -9.91
N ALA A 121 15.18 -24.30 -10.88
CA ALA A 121 16.44 -25.05 -10.74
C ALA A 121 17.42 -24.42 -9.73
N GLN A 122 17.33 -23.10 -9.51
CA GLN A 122 18.19 -22.36 -8.59
C GLN A 122 17.53 -22.11 -7.22
N LEU A 123 16.27 -22.50 -7.08
CA LEU A 123 15.49 -22.24 -5.86
C LEU A 123 16.16 -22.76 -4.58
N PRO A 124 16.77 -23.96 -4.52
CA PRO A 124 17.43 -24.43 -3.29
C PRO A 124 18.61 -23.54 -2.86
N GLU A 125 19.44 -23.07 -3.80
CA GLU A 125 20.55 -22.16 -3.50
C GLU A 125 20.01 -20.78 -3.09
N ALA A 126 19.06 -20.22 -3.83
CA ALA A 126 18.44 -18.95 -3.51
C ALA A 126 17.77 -18.95 -2.12
N MET A 127 17.08 -20.03 -1.76
CA MET A 127 16.47 -20.20 -0.44
C MET A 127 17.49 -20.35 0.68
N SER A 128 18.67 -20.91 0.40
CA SER A 128 19.78 -20.92 1.36
C SER A 128 20.25 -19.51 1.71
N LEU A 129 20.33 -18.62 0.72
CA LEU A 129 20.66 -17.21 0.95
C LEU A 129 19.55 -16.50 1.74
N VAL A 130 18.27 -16.71 1.39
CA VAL A 130 17.14 -16.16 2.17
C VAL A 130 17.15 -16.64 3.63
N ARG A 131 17.51 -17.91 3.87
CA ARG A 131 17.71 -18.41 5.22
C ARG A 131 18.76 -17.59 5.95
N ASP A 132 19.89 -17.31 5.31
CA ASP A 132 20.99 -16.55 5.92
C ASP A 132 20.57 -15.12 6.24
N LEU A 133 19.83 -14.45 5.34
CA LEU A 133 19.24 -13.13 5.59
C LEU A 133 18.30 -13.13 6.80
N LEU A 134 17.45 -14.15 6.93
CA LEU A 134 16.43 -14.21 7.99
C LEU A 134 16.96 -14.72 9.32
N ARG A 135 18.05 -15.49 9.37
CA ARG A 135 18.53 -16.17 10.57
C ARG A 135 19.88 -15.69 11.09
N ALA A 136 20.70 -15.13 10.22
CA ALA A 136 22.07 -14.75 10.55
C ALA A 136 22.47 -13.38 9.99
N PRO A 137 21.61 -12.34 10.04
CA PRO A 137 22.00 -11.00 9.63
C PRO A 137 23.03 -10.40 10.61
N GLU A 138 23.98 -9.62 10.09
CA GLU A 138 25.10 -9.09 10.88
C GLU A 138 24.91 -7.63 11.30
N PHE A 139 24.11 -6.88 10.56
CA PHE A 139 23.86 -5.45 10.81
C PHE A 139 25.14 -4.65 10.99
N PRO A 140 26.04 -4.56 9.99
CA PRO A 140 27.31 -3.87 10.12
C PRO A 140 27.09 -2.40 10.51
N GLU A 141 27.85 -1.89 11.49
CA GLU A 141 27.71 -0.52 11.99
C GLU A 141 27.84 0.53 10.89
N ARG A 142 28.76 0.30 9.95
CA ARG A 142 28.95 1.19 8.80
C ARG A 142 27.67 1.29 7.95
N GLU A 143 26.99 0.15 7.70
CA GLU A 143 25.78 0.10 6.86
C GLU A 143 24.56 0.67 7.59
N VAL A 144 24.49 0.49 8.92
CA VAL A 144 23.50 1.19 9.74
C VAL A 144 23.64 2.70 9.57
N GLY A 145 24.86 3.24 9.66
CA GLY A 145 25.14 4.66 9.43
C GLY A 145 24.75 5.10 8.01
N ARG A 146 25.19 4.36 6.98
CA ARG A 146 24.91 4.67 5.58
C ARG A 146 23.42 4.72 5.28
N LEU A 147 22.65 3.69 5.66
CA LEU A 147 21.22 3.62 5.40
C LEU A 147 20.43 4.68 6.18
N LYS A 148 20.88 5.07 7.37
CA LYS A 148 20.29 6.22 8.10
C LYS A 148 20.47 7.52 7.33
N GLU A 149 21.69 7.82 6.85
CA GLU A 149 21.95 9.04 6.08
C GLU A 149 21.17 9.04 4.76
N GLU A 150 21.07 7.89 4.08
CA GLU A 150 20.25 7.72 2.88
C GLU A 150 18.78 8.01 3.19
N ARG A 151 18.24 7.44 4.28
CA ARG A 151 16.86 7.70 4.70
C ARG A 151 16.61 9.16 5.05
N LEU A 152 17.55 9.83 5.69
CA LEU A 152 17.46 11.25 6.00
C LEU A 152 17.45 12.11 4.73
N ALA A 153 18.24 11.74 3.71
CA ALA A 153 18.22 12.40 2.41
C ALA A 153 16.87 12.18 1.67
N GLU A 154 16.34 10.96 1.69
CA GLU A 154 15.01 10.65 1.15
C GLU A 154 13.91 11.49 1.82
N LEU A 155 13.92 11.60 3.16
CA LEU A 155 12.97 12.41 3.92
C LEU A 155 13.08 13.90 3.59
N LEU A 156 14.30 14.41 3.41
CA LEU A 156 14.52 15.79 3.00
C LEU A 156 13.95 16.04 1.60
N GLN A 157 14.19 15.13 0.66
CA GLN A 157 13.63 15.21 -0.69
C GLN A 157 12.10 15.13 -0.67
N GLN A 158 11.51 14.20 0.08
CA GLN A 158 10.06 14.09 0.23
C GLN A 158 9.43 15.40 0.73
N ARG A 159 10.05 16.07 1.71
CA ARG A 159 9.57 17.35 2.25
C ARG A 159 9.80 18.54 1.33
N ALA A 160 10.78 18.45 0.43
CA ALA A 160 10.97 19.46 -0.61
C ALA A 160 9.83 19.43 -1.64
N GLU A 161 9.27 18.26 -1.90
CA GLU A 161 8.14 18.05 -2.81
C GLU A 161 6.80 18.36 -2.12
N PRO A 162 5.95 19.25 -2.70
CA PRO A 162 4.63 19.56 -2.11
C PRO A 162 3.78 18.33 -1.81
N ARG A 163 3.84 17.33 -2.67
CA ARG A 163 3.09 16.07 -2.55
C ARG A 163 3.48 15.27 -1.30
N GLY A 164 4.78 15.05 -1.12
CA GLY A 164 5.29 14.31 0.04
C GLY A 164 5.01 15.02 1.35
N LEU A 165 5.11 16.36 1.34
CA LEU A 165 4.77 17.19 2.48
C LEU A 165 3.27 17.11 2.82
N ALA A 166 2.39 17.10 1.79
CA ALA A 166 0.95 16.97 1.98
C ALA A 166 0.58 15.61 2.61
N ASP A 167 1.20 14.52 2.16
CA ASP A 167 0.97 13.18 2.70
C ASP A 167 1.41 13.09 4.18
N GLU A 168 2.59 13.63 4.53
CA GLU A 168 3.07 13.67 5.91
C GLU A 168 2.14 14.49 6.81
N GLN A 169 1.77 15.71 6.39
CA GLN A 169 0.93 16.60 7.17
C GLN A 169 -0.52 16.09 7.28
N PHE A 170 -1.00 15.38 6.27
CA PHE A 170 -2.31 14.73 6.32
C PHE A 170 -2.32 13.60 7.36
N ALA A 171 -1.32 12.73 7.37
CA ALA A 171 -1.22 11.67 8.39
C ALA A 171 -1.22 12.26 9.82
N ARG A 172 -0.47 13.35 10.04
CA ARG A 172 -0.44 14.09 11.32
C ARG A 172 -1.78 14.72 11.68
N ALA A 173 -2.57 15.12 10.70
CA ALA A 173 -3.87 15.74 10.92
C ALA A 173 -4.99 14.71 11.18
N VAL A 174 -4.87 13.51 10.59
CA VAL A 174 -5.89 12.46 10.65
C VAL A 174 -5.81 11.65 11.92
N TYR A 175 -4.62 11.40 12.46
CA TYR A 175 -4.43 10.59 13.67
C TYR A 175 -4.00 11.42 14.87
N GLU A 176 -4.34 10.93 16.07
CA GLU A 176 -3.80 11.50 17.32
C GLU A 176 -2.27 11.50 17.29
N PRO A 177 -1.61 12.53 17.84
CA PRO A 177 -0.15 12.65 17.80
C PRO A 177 0.61 11.48 18.43
N THR A 178 -0.03 10.77 19.36
CA THR A 178 0.53 9.56 20.02
C THR A 178 0.33 8.29 19.22
N ALA A 179 -0.54 8.30 18.21
CA ALA A 179 -0.78 7.15 17.37
C ALA A 179 0.40 6.92 16.42
N ARG A 180 0.86 5.66 16.29
CA ARG A 180 1.98 5.34 15.40
C ARG A 180 1.70 5.77 13.94
N TYR A 181 0.44 5.75 13.49
CA TYR A 181 0.03 6.15 12.14
C TYR A 181 0.10 7.66 11.86
N SER A 182 0.35 8.49 12.90
CA SER A 182 0.54 9.94 12.72
C SER A 182 1.95 10.30 12.17
N ALA A 183 2.89 9.38 12.22
CA ALA A 183 4.24 9.53 11.69
C ALA A 183 4.47 8.56 10.51
N PRO A 184 5.42 8.81 9.60
CA PRO A 184 5.75 7.89 8.53
C PRO A 184 6.14 6.49 9.03
N ASP A 185 5.80 5.45 8.28
CA ASP A 185 6.16 4.06 8.61
C ASP A 185 7.67 3.83 8.70
N ALA A 186 8.45 4.48 7.84
CA ALA A 186 9.91 4.43 7.88
C ALA A 186 10.55 5.54 8.74
N GLY A 187 9.80 6.07 9.72
CA GLY A 187 10.27 7.06 10.69
C GLY A 187 10.36 8.49 10.15
N ASP A 188 10.51 9.43 11.06
CA ASP A 188 10.79 10.84 10.78
C ASP A 188 12.28 11.18 10.99
N PRO A 189 12.74 12.41 10.62
CA PRO A 189 14.16 12.76 10.77
C PRO A 189 14.69 12.68 12.20
N ALA A 190 13.86 12.91 13.22
CA ALA A 190 14.30 12.88 14.61
C ALA A 190 14.47 11.43 15.09
N SER A 191 13.47 10.59 14.82
CA SER A 191 13.50 9.18 15.19
C SER A 191 14.63 8.44 14.46
N VAL A 192 14.76 8.63 13.12
CA VAL A 192 15.81 7.98 12.32
C VAL A 192 17.22 8.36 12.80
N ARG A 193 17.48 9.64 13.14
CA ARG A 193 18.78 10.04 13.71
C ARG A 193 19.08 9.33 15.03
N ALA A 194 18.07 9.11 15.86
CA ALA A 194 18.22 8.50 17.18
C ALA A 194 18.37 6.97 17.14
N LEU A 195 18.05 6.31 16.01
CA LEU A 195 18.21 4.86 15.87
C LEU A 195 19.69 4.45 15.95
N THR A 196 19.94 3.34 16.62
CA THR A 196 21.26 2.72 16.78
C THR A 196 21.26 1.28 16.26
N ARG A 197 22.45 0.73 16.02
CA ARG A 197 22.59 -0.71 15.72
C ARG A 197 21.96 -1.59 16.81
N ALA A 198 22.10 -1.22 18.06
CA ALA A 198 21.50 -1.95 19.19
C ALA A 198 19.97 -1.98 19.11
N ASP A 199 19.32 -0.91 18.65
CA ASP A 199 17.88 -0.86 18.44
C ASP A 199 17.44 -1.84 17.33
N VAL A 200 18.19 -1.87 16.21
CA VAL A 200 17.98 -2.81 15.10
C VAL A 200 18.12 -4.25 15.58
N GLN A 201 19.19 -4.58 16.29
CA GLN A 201 19.43 -5.92 16.84
C GLN A 201 18.34 -6.34 17.83
N ALA A 202 17.91 -5.44 18.70
CA ALA A 202 16.84 -5.70 19.67
C ALA A 202 15.49 -5.91 19.00
N PHE A 203 15.17 -5.11 17.96
CA PHE A 203 13.94 -5.27 17.18
C PHE A 203 13.94 -6.61 16.41
N TYR A 204 15.03 -6.90 15.70
CA TYR A 204 15.22 -8.17 15.01
C TYR A 204 15.05 -9.36 15.95
N ALA A 205 15.80 -9.38 17.05
CA ALA A 205 15.77 -10.48 18.02
C ALA A 205 14.37 -10.73 18.60
N ARG A 206 13.56 -9.69 18.73
CA ARG A 206 12.19 -9.80 19.25
C ARG A 206 11.17 -10.21 18.19
N ARG A 207 11.33 -9.80 16.93
CA ARG A 207 10.29 -9.92 15.91
C ARG A 207 10.55 -10.99 14.86
N PHE A 208 11.81 -11.22 14.46
CA PHE A 208 12.15 -12.21 13.44
C PHE A 208 12.26 -13.61 14.08
N GLN A 209 11.10 -14.22 14.23
CA GLN A 209 10.92 -15.48 14.92
C GLN A 209 10.10 -16.46 14.06
N PRO A 210 10.31 -17.79 14.14
CA PRO A 210 9.60 -18.74 13.28
C PRO A 210 8.08 -18.65 13.43
N GLY A 211 7.55 -18.54 14.65
CA GLY A 211 6.10 -18.42 14.91
C GLY A 211 5.46 -17.12 14.38
N GLY A 212 6.26 -16.08 14.08
CA GLY A 212 5.83 -14.84 13.45
C GLY A 212 6.11 -14.77 11.94
N THR A 213 6.62 -15.86 11.34
CA THR A 213 7.06 -15.89 9.94
C THR A 213 6.18 -16.83 9.10
N THR A 214 5.86 -16.37 7.90
CA THR A 214 5.17 -17.18 6.89
C THR A 214 5.99 -17.15 5.61
N LEU A 215 6.37 -18.32 5.09
CA LEU A 215 6.97 -18.46 3.76
C LEU A 215 5.89 -18.78 2.75
N ILE A 216 5.78 -17.95 1.73
CA ILE A 216 4.79 -18.07 0.65
C ILE A 216 5.55 -18.39 -0.62
N PHE A 217 5.19 -19.47 -1.28
CA PHE A 217 5.77 -19.91 -2.55
C PHE A 217 4.69 -19.84 -3.63
N ALA A 218 4.98 -19.19 -4.74
CA ALA A 218 4.12 -19.20 -5.91
C ALA A 218 4.98 -19.46 -7.16
N GLY A 219 4.61 -20.46 -7.96
CA GLY A 219 5.34 -20.81 -9.16
C GLY A 219 5.58 -22.32 -9.35
N ASP A 220 6.64 -22.67 -10.04
CA ASP A 220 7.01 -24.05 -10.37
C ASP A 220 7.65 -24.75 -9.16
N VAL A 221 6.85 -24.99 -8.17
CA VAL A 221 7.22 -25.67 -6.91
C VAL A 221 6.01 -26.37 -6.30
N THR A 222 6.17 -27.56 -5.75
CA THR A 222 5.13 -28.29 -5.05
C THR A 222 5.19 -28.07 -3.53
N MET A 223 4.08 -28.32 -2.82
CA MET A 223 4.07 -28.29 -1.35
C MET A 223 5.13 -29.23 -0.74
N ALA A 224 5.32 -30.43 -1.30
CA ALA A 224 6.31 -31.38 -0.80
C ALA A 224 7.74 -30.82 -0.90
N GLN A 225 8.10 -30.20 -2.03
CA GLN A 225 9.41 -29.56 -2.22
C GLN A 225 9.61 -28.36 -1.29
N ALA A 226 8.62 -27.46 -1.22
CA ALA A 226 8.67 -26.30 -0.34
C ALA A 226 8.80 -26.68 1.13
N ARG A 227 8.03 -27.69 1.58
CA ARG A 227 8.07 -28.21 2.95
C ARG A 227 9.44 -28.83 3.28
N THR A 228 10.00 -29.62 2.38
CA THR A 228 11.34 -30.23 2.56
C THR A 228 12.41 -29.15 2.68
N MET A 229 12.41 -28.14 1.79
CA MET A 229 13.34 -27.00 1.86
C MET A 229 13.17 -26.22 3.16
N ALA A 230 11.94 -25.87 3.52
CA ALA A 230 11.66 -25.12 4.75
C ALA A 230 12.08 -25.91 5.99
N GLN A 231 11.80 -27.21 6.05
CA GLN A 231 12.22 -28.08 7.16
C GLN A 231 13.75 -28.14 7.28
N THR A 232 14.46 -28.28 6.16
CA THR A 232 15.93 -28.36 6.14
C THR A 232 16.59 -27.04 6.56
N MET A 233 16.04 -25.91 6.16
CA MET A 233 16.65 -24.58 6.34
C MET A 233 16.20 -23.83 7.59
N PHE A 234 14.99 -24.12 8.05
CA PHE A 234 14.34 -23.40 9.14
C PHE A 234 13.80 -24.31 10.26
N GLY A 235 13.86 -25.64 10.12
CA GLY A 235 13.27 -26.55 11.09
C GLY A 235 13.90 -26.47 12.48
N ASP A 236 15.18 -26.12 12.56
CA ASP A 236 15.93 -25.89 13.79
C ASP A 236 15.90 -24.42 14.26
N TRP A 237 15.18 -23.53 13.54
CA TRP A 237 15.00 -22.15 13.97
C TRP A 237 14.06 -22.11 15.15
N THR A 238 14.55 -21.68 16.31
CA THR A 238 13.82 -21.61 17.57
C THR A 238 13.65 -20.19 18.03
N GLY A 239 12.54 -19.94 18.71
CA GLY A 239 12.26 -18.63 19.32
C GLY A 239 10.82 -18.53 19.79
N PRO A 240 10.51 -17.58 20.67
CA PRO A 240 9.15 -17.36 21.14
C PRO A 240 8.28 -16.80 20.00
N ARG A 241 6.98 -17.13 20.01
CA ARG A 241 6.05 -16.44 19.11
C ARG A 241 6.01 -14.96 19.48
N PRO A 242 6.19 -14.03 18.52
CA PRO A 242 6.09 -12.61 18.80
C PRO A 242 4.70 -12.22 19.33
N ALA A 243 4.65 -11.23 20.22
CA ALA A 243 3.39 -10.64 20.63
C ALA A 243 2.67 -10.04 19.40
N PRO A 244 1.33 -10.20 19.29
CA PRO A 244 0.57 -9.61 18.19
C PRO A 244 0.70 -8.07 18.17
N ALA A 245 0.45 -7.48 17.02
CA ALA A 245 0.33 -6.02 16.92
C ALA A 245 -0.82 -5.52 17.82
N PRO A 246 -0.72 -4.32 18.39
CA PRO A 246 -1.82 -3.72 19.14
C PRO A 246 -3.10 -3.67 18.28
N ALA A 247 -4.22 -4.05 18.89
CA ALA A 247 -5.51 -3.90 18.24
C ALA A 247 -5.98 -2.44 18.37
N GLY A 248 -6.35 -1.84 17.25
CA GLY A 248 -6.94 -0.51 17.21
C GLY A 248 -5.92 0.62 17.18
N ILE A 249 -6.28 1.65 16.47
CA ILE A 249 -5.63 2.96 16.53
C ILE A 249 -6.72 3.94 16.88
N ASP A 250 -6.47 4.72 17.92
CA ASP A 250 -7.41 5.72 18.38
C ASP A 250 -7.71 6.72 17.25
N ALA A 251 -8.98 7.08 17.15
CA ALA A 251 -9.47 7.98 16.14
C ALA A 251 -8.81 9.36 16.28
N ALA A 252 -8.82 10.11 15.20
CA ALA A 252 -8.47 11.52 15.22
C ALA A 252 -9.40 12.33 16.12
N PRO A 253 -8.94 13.50 16.57
CA PRO A 253 -9.79 14.48 17.26
C PRO A 253 -11.10 14.73 16.52
N SER A 254 -12.17 14.98 17.25
CA SER A 254 -13.49 15.30 16.68
C SER A 254 -13.47 16.63 15.93
N GLY A 255 -14.43 16.79 15.01
CA GLY A 255 -14.63 18.02 14.23
C GLY A 255 -13.82 18.08 12.94
N ARG A 256 -14.09 19.07 12.10
CA ARG A 256 -13.34 19.37 10.87
C ARG A 256 -12.03 20.09 11.19
N LEU A 257 -11.03 19.88 10.36
CA LEU A 257 -9.81 20.67 10.36
C LEU A 257 -9.54 21.21 8.95
N LEU A 258 -9.19 22.47 8.86
CA LEU A 258 -8.72 23.10 7.65
C LEU A 258 -7.31 23.63 7.90
N ARG A 259 -6.32 23.03 7.25
CA ARG A 259 -4.90 23.35 7.44
C ARG A 259 -4.23 23.73 6.14
N VAL A 260 -3.56 24.85 6.15
CA VAL A 260 -2.67 25.31 5.07
C VAL A 260 -1.23 25.16 5.53
N VAL A 261 -0.47 24.34 4.80
CA VAL A 261 0.98 24.19 4.99
C VAL A 261 1.69 25.16 4.06
N ALA A 262 2.38 26.12 4.66
CA ALA A 262 3.00 27.23 3.93
C ALA A 262 4.13 26.75 3.01
N LYS A 263 3.97 26.94 1.71
CA LYS A 263 4.98 26.69 0.67
C LYS A 263 4.78 27.68 -0.49
N GLY A 264 5.36 28.87 -0.34
CA GLY A 264 5.15 30.02 -1.24
C GLY A 264 5.75 29.85 -2.65
N ASP A 265 6.62 28.87 -2.86
CA ASP A 265 7.25 28.56 -4.15
C ASP A 265 6.53 27.44 -4.93
N ALA A 266 5.43 26.90 -4.38
CA ALA A 266 4.68 25.82 -5.02
C ALA A 266 3.86 26.36 -6.21
N PRO A 267 4.06 25.84 -7.44
CA PRO A 267 3.32 26.29 -8.63
C PRO A 267 1.86 25.83 -8.62
N GLN A 268 1.55 24.82 -7.82
CA GLN A 268 0.23 24.24 -7.63
C GLN A 268 0.02 23.96 -6.13
N SER A 269 -1.25 23.90 -5.73
CA SER A 269 -1.62 23.45 -4.39
C SER A 269 -1.81 21.95 -4.40
N GLU A 270 -1.14 21.25 -3.47
CA GLU A 270 -1.41 19.84 -3.18
C GLU A 270 -2.50 19.73 -2.13
N VAL A 271 -3.56 19.00 -2.44
CA VAL A 271 -4.77 18.88 -1.61
C VAL A 271 -4.92 17.45 -1.12
N ARG A 272 -5.16 17.30 0.18
CA ARG A 272 -5.61 16.06 0.83
C ARG A 272 -6.88 16.33 1.60
N VAL A 273 -7.92 15.55 1.34
CA VAL A 273 -9.21 15.64 2.05
C VAL A 273 -9.58 14.24 2.53
N GLY A 274 -9.77 14.04 3.81
CA GLY A 274 -10.12 12.70 4.30
C GLY A 274 -10.25 12.63 5.83
N HIS A 275 -10.33 11.42 6.32
CA HIS A 275 -10.50 11.09 7.73
C HIS A 275 -9.98 9.68 8.04
N VAL A 276 -9.99 9.25 9.30
CA VAL A 276 -9.72 7.86 9.67
C VAL A 276 -10.77 6.97 9.00
N GLY A 277 -10.33 6.01 8.20
CA GLY A 277 -11.18 5.10 7.45
C GLY A 277 -11.48 3.80 8.20
N LEU A 278 -11.15 2.66 7.61
CA LEU A 278 -11.56 1.34 8.05
C LEU A 278 -10.37 0.35 8.10
N PRO A 279 -10.44 -0.67 9.00
CA PRO A 279 -9.54 -1.80 8.92
C PRO A 279 -9.91 -2.70 7.73
N ARG A 280 -8.92 -3.38 7.16
CA ARG A 280 -9.13 -4.30 6.02
C ARG A 280 -10.12 -5.43 6.32
N GLY A 281 -10.20 -5.87 7.57
CA GLY A 281 -11.11 -6.93 8.02
C GLY A 281 -12.58 -6.54 8.13
N THR A 282 -12.98 -5.33 7.69
CA THR A 282 -14.38 -4.89 7.74
C THR A 282 -15.31 -5.78 6.89
N ALA A 283 -16.51 -6.06 7.40
CA ALA A 283 -17.53 -6.79 6.66
C ALA A 283 -18.03 -6.02 5.42
N ASP A 284 -17.99 -4.69 5.47
CA ASP A 284 -18.48 -3.79 4.42
C ASP A 284 -17.44 -3.58 3.29
N TYR A 285 -16.33 -4.35 3.27
CA TYR A 285 -15.20 -4.15 2.36
C TYR A 285 -15.62 -3.98 0.89
N PHE A 286 -16.48 -4.86 0.38
CA PHE A 286 -16.87 -4.85 -1.04
C PHE A 286 -17.77 -3.66 -1.38
N ASP A 287 -18.71 -3.32 -0.53
CA ASP A 287 -19.56 -2.15 -0.70
C ASP A 287 -18.73 -0.86 -0.67
N VAL A 288 -17.77 -0.75 0.26
CA VAL A 288 -16.84 0.38 0.36
C VAL A 288 -15.91 0.45 -0.84
N MET A 289 -15.40 -0.68 -1.32
CA MET A 289 -14.52 -0.74 -2.49
C MET A 289 -15.23 -0.26 -3.77
N VAL A 290 -16.47 -0.70 -3.99
CA VAL A 290 -17.28 -0.25 -5.14
C VAL A 290 -17.69 1.22 -4.97
N MET A 291 -18.11 1.64 -3.78
CA MET A 291 -18.37 3.03 -3.45
C MET A 291 -17.17 3.92 -3.79
N ASN A 292 -15.97 3.56 -3.33
CA ASN A 292 -14.76 4.32 -3.61
C ASN A 292 -14.41 4.32 -5.10
N ALA A 293 -14.64 3.21 -5.82
CA ALA A 293 -14.44 3.16 -7.27
C ALA A 293 -15.28 4.20 -8.01
N VAL A 294 -16.54 4.39 -7.61
CA VAL A 294 -17.44 5.41 -8.16
C VAL A 294 -17.03 6.82 -7.70
N LEU A 295 -16.67 7.00 -6.42
CA LEU A 295 -16.35 8.32 -5.87
C LEU A 295 -15.07 8.91 -6.47
N GLY A 296 -13.94 8.18 -6.41
CA GLY A 296 -12.63 8.68 -6.84
C GLY A 296 -11.61 7.60 -7.18
N GLY A 297 -11.98 6.31 -7.12
CA GLY A 297 -11.05 5.20 -7.34
C GLY A 297 -10.79 4.84 -8.82
N LEU A 298 -11.60 5.36 -9.74
CA LEU A 298 -11.48 5.13 -11.18
C LEU A 298 -11.17 6.44 -11.91
N PHE A 299 -10.59 6.32 -13.10
CA PHE A 299 -10.42 7.47 -13.98
C PHE A 299 -11.75 8.14 -14.35
N SER A 300 -12.80 7.35 -14.51
CA SER A 300 -14.19 7.81 -14.77
C SER A 300 -15.00 8.03 -13.49
N SER A 301 -14.37 8.21 -12.35
CA SER A 301 -15.04 8.48 -11.07
C SER A 301 -15.60 9.89 -10.99
N ARG A 302 -16.54 10.11 -10.08
CA ARG A 302 -17.23 11.39 -9.90
C ARG A 302 -16.26 12.54 -9.65
N ILE A 303 -15.34 12.41 -8.67
CA ILE A 303 -14.37 13.45 -8.34
C ILE A 303 -13.47 13.76 -9.53
N ASN A 304 -12.97 12.74 -10.24
CA ASN A 304 -12.06 12.96 -11.37
C ASN A 304 -12.79 13.61 -12.56
N LEU A 305 -13.99 13.17 -12.90
CA LEU A 305 -14.79 13.78 -13.96
C LEU A 305 -15.17 15.22 -13.62
N ASN A 306 -15.55 15.50 -12.36
CA ASN A 306 -15.87 16.84 -11.90
C ASN A 306 -14.67 17.78 -12.02
N LEU A 307 -13.58 17.47 -11.31
CA LEU A 307 -12.43 18.37 -11.24
C LEU A 307 -11.64 18.49 -12.55
N ARG A 308 -11.52 17.39 -13.31
CA ARG A 308 -10.73 17.37 -14.52
C ARG A 308 -11.53 17.74 -15.75
N GLU A 309 -12.65 17.04 -16.02
CA GLU A 309 -13.38 17.19 -17.27
C GLU A 309 -14.34 18.39 -17.23
N ALA A 310 -15.11 18.56 -16.14
CA ALA A 310 -16.08 19.64 -16.04
C ALA A 310 -15.45 21.01 -15.74
N HIS A 311 -14.43 21.04 -14.86
CA HIS A 311 -13.83 22.29 -14.39
C HIS A 311 -12.40 22.57 -14.89
N GLY A 312 -11.65 21.55 -15.33
CA GLY A 312 -10.26 21.71 -15.77
C GLY A 312 -9.29 22.15 -14.69
N TYR A 313 -9.59 21.85 -13.41
CA TYR A 313 -8.78 22.28 -12.26
C TYR A 313 -7.52 21.44 -12.06
N THR A 314 -7.53 20.18 -12.53
CA THR A 314 -6.46 19.22 -12.30
C THR A 314 -6.24 18.31 -13.52
N TYR A 315 -5.09 17.65 -13.56
CA TYR A 315 -4.83 16.52 -14.46
C TYR A 315 -5.39 15.19 -13.93
N GLY A 316 -5.69 15.10 -12.63
CA GLY A 316 -6.28 13.94 -12.01
C GLY A 316 -6.56 14.13 -10.52
N ALA A 317 -7.65 13.53 -10.06
CA ALA A 317 -8.04 13.48 -8.67
C ALA A 317 -8.50 12.07 -8.32
N PHE A 318 -8.04 11.55 -7.19
CA PHE A 318 -8.29 10.18 -6.79
C PHE A 318 -8.71 10.10 -5.33
N SER A 319 -9.55 9.11 -5.00
CA SER A 319 -9.80 8.73 -3.62
C SER A 319 -9.39 7.30 -3.34
N ALA A 320 -8.98 7.02 -2.11
CA ALA A 320 -8.60 5.70 -1.65
C ALA A 320 -8.97 5.48 -0.18
N PHE A 321 -9.33 4.24 0.16
CA PHE A 321 -9.22 3.71 1.50
C PHE A 321 -7.90 2.94 1.57
N GLU A 322 -6.97 3.40 2.40
CA GLU A 322 -5.72 2.68 2.63
C GLU A 322 -5.98 1.54 3.61
N TRP A 323 -6.00 0.34 3.06
CA TRP A 323 -6.30 -0.85 3.85
C TRP A 323 -5.10 -1.29 4.68
N ARG A 324 -5.26 -1.29 6.00
CA ARG A 324 -4.28 -1.77 6.97
C ARG A 324 -4.93 -2.81 7.88
N ARG A 325 -4.15 -3.53 8.65
CA ARG A 325 -4.70 -4.45 9.67
C ARG A 325 -5.56 -3.69 10.68
N ALA A 326 -5.07 -2.55 11.15
CA ALA A 326 -5.85 -1.58 11.91
C ALA A 326 -6.49 -0.53 10.97
N THR A 327 -7.04 0.55 11.51
CA THR A 327 -7.82 1.55 10.77
C THR A 327 -6.94 2.47 9.93
N GLY A 328 -6.80 2.20 8.65
CA GLY A 328 -6.14 3.10 7.69
C GLY A 328 -7.00 4.31 7.33
N PRO A 329 -6.47 5.34 6.66
CA PRO A 329 -7.22 6.54 6.31
C PRO A 329 -8.06 6.34 5.04
N PHE A 330 -9.14 7.12 4.94
CA PHE A 330 -9.76 7.51 3.69
C PHE A 330 -9.15 8.83 3.25
N VAL A 331 -8.73 8.96 2.00
CA VAL A 331 -8.12 10.18 1.47
C VAL A 331 -8.53 10.44 0.02
N VAL A 332 -8.85 11.69 -0.28
CA VAL A 332 -8.92 12.26 -1.63
C VAL A 332 -7.64 13.05 -1.86
N SER A 333 -6.96 12.80 -2.98
CA SER A 333 -5.67 13.42 -3.33
C SER A 333 -5.74 14.06 -4.71
N THR A 334 -5.32 15.31 -4.83
CA THR A 334 -5.20 16.03 -6.11
C THR A 334 -4.20 17.17 -6.02
N ALA A 335 -3.65 17.56 -7.16
CA ALA A 335 -2.91 18.81 -7.34
C ALA A 335 -3.71 19.74 -8.25
N VAL A 336 -3.89 20.99 -7.85
CA VAL A 336 -4.69 21.98 -8.60
C VAL A 336 -3.92 23.30 -8.74
N LYS A 337 -4.30 24.15 -9.67
CA LYS A 337 -3.78 25.52 -9.72
C LYS A 337 -4.16 26.23 -8.42
N SER A 338 -3.24 27.07 -7.91
CA SER A 338 -3.42 27.73 -6.62
C SER A 338 -4.67 28.63 -6.57
N ASP A 339 -5.02 29.30 -7.65
CA ASP A 339 -6.17 30.20 -7.77
C ASP A 339 -7.54 29.49 -7.71
N VAL A 340 -7.60 28.20 -8.00
CA VAL A 340 -8.85 27.41 -7.96
C VAL A 340 -8.92 26.46 -6.76
N THR A 341 -7.99 26.56 -5.81
CA THR A 341 -7.88 25.61 -4.68
C THR A 341 -9.15 25.56 -3.85
N GLY A 342 -9.73 26.69 -3.46
CA GLY A 342 -10.99 26.76 -2.71
C GLY A 342 -12.15 26.12 -3.48
N ALA A 343 -12.27 26.45 -4.78
CA ALA A 343 -13.31 25.87 -5.64
C ALA A 343 -13.15 24.33 -5.76
N ALA A 344 -11.93 23.85 -5.96
CA ALA A 344 -11.67 22.41 -6.04
C ALA A 344 -12.01 21.66 -4.74
N VAL A 345 -11.65 22.21 -3.59
CA VAL A 345 -12.03 21.63 -2.29
C VAL A 345 -13.54 21.61 -2.12
N LYS A 346 -14.25 22.67 -2.51
CA LYS A 346 -15.73 22.73 -2.48
C LYS A 346 -16.35 21.61 -3.31
N GLU A 347 -15.84 21.37 -4.52
CA GLU A 347 -16.33 20.30 -5.38
C GLU A 347 -16.05 18.91 -4.79
N ILE A 348 -14.87 18.69 -4.19
CA ILE A 348 -14.57 17.42 -3.48
C ILE A 348 -15.57 17.18 -2.36
N LEU A 349 -15.84 18.18 -1.52
CA LEU A 349 -16.80 18.08 -0.43
C LEU A 349 -18.22 17.81 -0.93
N SER A 350 -18.62 18.46 -2.02
CA SER A 350 -19.91 18.24 -2.68
C SER A 350 -20.06 16.81 -3.19
N GLU A 351 -19.03 16.23 -3.83
CA GLU A 351 -19.11 14.84 -4.33
C GLU A 351 -19.15 13.83 -3.17
N ILE A 352 -18.46 14.09 -2.06
CA ILE A 352 -18.55 13.26 -0.84
C ILE A 352 -19.99 13.31 -0.27
N ASP A 353 -20.60 14.49 -0.19
CA ASP A 353 -21.96 14.64 0.31
C ASP A 353 -22.99 14.00 -0.63
N ARG A 354 -22.84 14.17 -1.94
CA ARG A 354 -23.70 13.52 -2.94
C ARG A 354 -23.62 11.99 -2.84
N MET A 355 -22.43 11.40 -2.64
CA MET A 355 -22.28 9.97 -2.46
C MET A 355 -23.06 9.44 -1.25
N ARG A 356 -23.23 10.26 -0.20
CA ARG A 356 -23.98 9.91 1.02
C ARG A 356 -25.49 10.14 0.94
N THR A 357 -25.92 11.03 0.06
CA THR A 357 -27.33 11.49 0.01
C THR A 357 -28.10 10.96 -1.20
N GLU A 358 -27.40 10.56 -2.25
CA GLU A 358 -28.00 10.12 -3.50
C GLU A 358 -27.55 8.68 -3.83
N GLU A 359 -28.50 7.82 -4.22
CA GLU A 359 -28.12 6.53 -4.82
C GLU A 359 -27.36 6.75 -6.12
N ILE A 360 -26.33 5.95 -6.35
CA ILE A 360 -25.63 5.96 -7.63
C ILE A 360 -26.50 5.39 -8.76
N GLY A 361 -26.26 5.85 -9.98
CA GLY A 361 -26.91 5.29 -11.16
C GLY A 361 -26.52 3.85 -11.44
N GLN A 362 -27.38 3.08 -12.10
CA GLN A 362 -27.07 1.71 -12.49
C GLN A 362 -25.89 1.65 -13.45
N ASP A 363 -25.67 2.66 -14.29
CA ASP A 363 -24.54 2.75 -15.20
C ASP A 363 -23.21 2.95 -14.44
N GLU A 364 -23.19 3.78 -13.39
CA GLU A 364 -22.03 3.96 -12.51
C GLU A 364 -21.68 2.66 -11.76
N LEU A 365 -22.69 1.96 -11.23
CA LEU A 365 -22.51 0.67 -10.58
C LEU A 365 -21.95 -0.37 -11.56
N THR A 366 -22.54 -0.47 -12.76
CA THR A 366 -22.10 -1.41 -13.79
C THR A 366 -20.68 -1.13 -14.22
N LEU A 367 -20.31 0.14 -14.43
CA LEU A 367 -18.95 0.54 -14.80
C LEU A 367 -17.95 0.13 -13.72
N ALA A 368 -18.22 0.47 -12.44
CA ALA A 368 -17.33 0.17 -11.33
C ALA A 368 -17.17 -1.35 -11.11
N THR A 369 -18.27 -2.09 -11.08
CA THR A 369 -18.23 -3.54 -10.85
C THR A 369 -17.60 -4.28 -12.03
N SER A 370 -17.89 -3.89 -13.28
CA SER A 370 -17.29 -4.48 -14.48
C SER A 370 -15.77 -4.24 -14.54
N TYR A 371 -15.30 -3.04 -14.15
CA TYR A 371 -13.87 -2.75 -14.06
C TYR A 371 -13.18 -3.63 -13.02
N LEU A 372 -13.72 -3.68 -11.80
CA LEU A 372 -13.13 -4.44 -10.70
C LEU A 372 -13.13 -5.95 -10.99
N ASP A 373 -14.19 -6.46 -11.61
CA ASP A 373 -14.28 -7.85 -12.05
C ASP A 373 -13.33 -8.16 -13.21
N GLY A 374 -13.25 -7.25 -14.19
CA GLY A 374 -12.43 -7.44 -15.39
C GLY A 374 -10.93 -7.34 -15.15
N VAL A 375 -10.50 -6.49 -14.22
CA VAL A 375 -9.07 -6.34 -13.86
C VAL A 375 -8.56 -7.49 -12.98
N PHE A 376 -9.46 -8.22 -12.33
CA PHE A 376 -9.10 -9.27 -11.36
C PHE A 376 -8.19 -10.36 -11.95
N PRO A 377 -8.47 -10.99 -13.11
CA PRO A 377 -7.58 -11.97 -13.71
C PRO A 377 -6.19 -11.42 -14.04
N ILE A 378 -6.14 -10.17 -14.51
CA ILE A 378 -4.89 -9.50 -14.92
C ILE A 378 -3.98 -9.27 -13.72
N ARG A 379 -4.57 -8.98 -12.56
CA ARG A 379 -3.81 -8.72 -11.31
C ARG A 379 -3.02 -9.93 -10.82
N TYR A 380 -3.41 -11.16 -11.19
CA TYR A 380 -2.82 -12.39 -10.65
C TYR A 380 -2.18 -13.27 -11.74
N GLU A 381 -1.60 -12.63 -12.78
CA GLU A 381 -0.93 -13.35 -13.88
C GLU A 381 0.47 -13.82 -13.51
N THR A 382 1.19 -13.08 -12.64
CA THR A 382 2.58 -13.36 -12.29
C THR A 382 2.71 -14.11 -10.96
N THR A 383 3.78 -14.86 -10.79
CA THR A 383 4.10 -15.54 -9.52
C THR A 383 4.24 -14.55 -8.36
N ALA A 384 4.84 -13.38 -8.62
CA ALA A 384 4.95 -12.30 -7.62
C ALA A 384 3.59 -11.76 -7.19
N ALA A 385 2.66 -11.55 -8.12
CA ALA A 385 1.32 -11.08 -7.80
C ALA A 385 0.50 -12.13 -7.03
N ILE A 386 0.65 -13.42 -7.36
CA ILE A 386 0.03 -14.52 -6.62
C ILE A 386 0.61 -14.59 -5.19
N ALA A 387 1.93 -14.52 -5.03
CA ALA A 387 2.57 -14.50 -3.72
C ALA A 387 2.09 -13.32 -2.85
N SER A 388 1.99 -12.12 -3.45
CA SER A 388 1.46 -10.93 -2.77
C SER A 388 -0.02 -11.09 -2.39
N ALA A 389 -0.84 -11.73 -3.23
CA ALA A 389 -2.22 -12.05 -2.90
C ALA A 389 -2.31 -13.00 -1.71
N LEU A 390 -1.49 -14.06 -1.68
CA LEU A 390 -1.42 -14.96 -0.54
C LEU A 390 -0.91 -14.27 0.73
N ALA A 391 0.03 -13.32 0.60
CA ALA A 391 0.46 -12.47 1.72
C ALA A 391 -0.71 -11.64 2.29
N ASN A 392 -1.56 -11.08 1.45
CA ASN A 392 -2.76 -10.36 1.89
C ASN A 392 -3.72 -11.25 2.70
N LEU A 393 -3.87 -12.54 2.34
CA LEU A 393 -4.66 -13.48 3.16
C LEU A 393 -4.05 -13.65 4.56
N VAL A 394 -2.72 -13.72 4.65
CA VAL A 394 -2.00 -13.85 5.93
C VAL A 394 -2.04 -12.58 6.76
N ILE A 395 -1.71 -11.44 6.14
CA ILE A 395 -1.61 -10.15 6.82
C ILE A 395 -2.96 -9.72 7.39
N HIS A 396 -4.02 -9.90 6.62
CA HIS A 396 -5.37 -9.45 6.99
C HIS A 396 -6.27 -10.57 7.51
N GLU A 397 -5.72 -11.75 7.77
CA GLU A 397 -6.45 -12.92 8.31
C GLU A 397 -7.72 -13.25 7.49
N LEU A 398 -7.61 -13.16 6.16
CA LEU A 398 -8.74 -13.42 5.26
C LEU A 398 -8.95 -14.94 5.08
N PRO A 399 -10.19 -15.40 4.81
CA PRO A 399 -10.47 -16.81 4.57
C PRO A 399 -9.80 -17.31 3.28
N ASP A 400 -9.53 -18.63 3.21
CA ASP A 400 -8.80 -19.23 2.09
C ASP A 400 -9.57 -19.14 0.76
N ASP A 401 -10.89 -19.13 0.80
CA ASP A 401 -11.78 -18.97 -0.35
C ASP A 401 -12.05 -17.50 -0.75
N TYR A 402 -11.32 -16.55 -0.14
CA TYR A 402 -11.52 -15.12 -0.37
C TYR A 402 -11.46 -14.74 -1.85
N TYR A 403 -10.44 -15.23 -2.57
CA TYR A 403 -10.26 -14.90 -4.00
C TYR A 403 -11.23 -15.63 -4.91
N ASP A 404 -11.71 -16.82 -4.54
CA ASP A 404 -12.75 -17.55 -5.26
C ASP A 404 -14.10 -16.82 -5.17
N GLN A 405 -14.38 -16.21 -4.01
CA GLN A 405 -15.61 -15.46 -3.78
C GLN A 405 -15.55 -14.01 -4.28
N TYR A 406 -14.34 -13.45 -4.50
CA TYR A 406 -14.12 -12.03 -4.77
C TYR A 406 -15.01 -11.48 -5.89
N ARG A 407 -14.97 -12.09 -7.08
CA ARG A 407 -15.73 -11.65 -8.24
C ARG A 407 -17.25 -11.72 -7.99
N GLY A 408 -17.72 -12.78 -7.35
CA GLY A 408 -19.12 -12.92 -6.95
C GLY A 408 -19.57 -11.83 -5.99
N ARG A 409 -18.74 -11.50 -4.99
CA ARG A 409 -19.03 -10.42 -4.04
C ARG A 409 -19.05 -9.05 -4.70
N VAL A 410 -18.11 -8.76 -5.62
CA VAL A 410 -18.10 -7.50 -6.38
C VAL A 410 -19.37 -7.35 -7.20
N ARG A 411 -19.79 -8.41 -7.94
CA ARG A 411 -21.01 -8.40 -8.76
C ARG A 411 -22.29 -8.33 -7.92
N GLY A 412 -22.24 -8.76 -6.67
CA GLY A 412 -23.37 -8.74 -5.72
C GLY A 412 -23.60 -7.38 -5.05
N VAL A 413 -22.69 -6.40 -5.23
CA VAL A 413 -22.89 -5.05 -4.68
C VAL A 413 -24.05 -4.36 -5.39
N THR A 414 -24.88 -3.64 -4.62
CA THR A 414 -26.07 -2.94 -5.13
C THR A 414 -25.93 -1.43 -4.92
N THR A 415 -26.73 -0.63 -5.64
CA THR A 415 -26.80 0.84 -5.45
C THR A 415 -27.12 1.21 -3.99
N ALA A 416 -28.10 0.52 -3.41
CA ALA A 416 -28.46 0.69 -2.00
C ALA A 416 -27.32 0.25 -1.05
N GLY A 417 -26.49 -0.77 -1.40
CA GLY A 417 -25.30 -1.18 -0.66
C GLY A 417 -24.25 -0.08 -0.64
N VAL A 418 -23.99 0.51 -1.81
CA VAL A 418 -23.08 1.65 -1.98
C VAL A 418 -23.54 2.86 -1.14
N LEU A 419 -24.82 3.22 -1.18
CA LEU A 419 -25.36 4.33 -0.38
C LEU A 419 -25.20 4.07 1.12
N ARG A 420 -25.55 2.87 1.59
CA ARG A 420 -25.35 2.50 3.01
C ARG A 420 -23.89 2.57 3.41
N ALA A 421 -22.96 2.09 2.56
CA ALA A 421 -21.52 2.17 2.83
C ALA A 421 -21.06 3.63 2.92
N ALA A 422 -21.51 4.50 2.01
CA ALA A 422 -21.21 5.92 2.03
C ALA A 422 -21.74 6.61 3.31
N GLN A 423 -22.98 6.34 3.69
CA GLN A 423 -23.60 6.90 4.90
C GLN A 423 -22.88 6.47 6.17
N ARG A 424 -22.38 5.22 6.23
CA ARG A 424 -21.72 4.67 7.40
C ARG A 424 -20.25 5.05 7.50
N HIS A 425 -19.56 5.21 6.38
CA HIS A 425 -18.09 5.22 6.34
C HIS A 425 -17.45 6.50 5.75
N LEU A 426 -18.24 7.39 5.17
CA LEU A 426 -17.79 8.75 4.85
C LEU A 426 -18.31 9.71 5.94
N HIS A 427 -17.39 10.46 6.56
CA HIS A 427 -17.65 11.29 7.73
C HIS A 427 -17.34 12.76 7.45
N PRO A 428 -18.22 13.51 6.75
CA PRO A 428 -17.98 14.93 6.42
C PRO A 428 -17.68 15.79 7.64
N GLU A 429 -18.26 15.45 8.79
CA GLU A 429 -18.07 16.15 10.07
C GLU A 429 -16.70 15.95 10.69
N ARG A 430 -15.89 15.01 10.17
CA ARG A 430 -14.53 14.68 10.66
C ARG A 430 -13.44 14.91 9.62
N LEU A 431 -13.78 15.51 8.48
CA LEU A 431 -12.81 15.71 7.41
C LEU A 431 -11.65 16.59 7.84
N ARG A 432 -10.47 16.16 7.47
CA ARG A 432 -9.21 16.90 7.53
C ARG A 432 -8.89 17.36 6.13
N VAL A 433 -8.91 18.66 5.93
CA VAL A 433 -8.51 19.30 4.67
C VAL A 433 -7.12 19.86 4.88
N VAL A 434 -6.12 19.27 4.25
CA VAL A 434 -4.71 19.69 4.30
C VAL A 434 -4.30 20.14 2.92
N VAL A 435 -3.83 21.36 2.81
CA VAL A 435 -3.41 21.96 1.54
C VAL A 435 -2.01 22.53 1.67
N VAL A 436 -1.10 22.08 0.83
CA VAL A 436 0.25 22.64 0.71
C VAL A 436 0.27 23.65 -0.44
N GLY A 437 0.63 24.88 -0.17
CA GLY A 437 0.68 25.96 -1.16
C GLY A 437 1.00 27.33 -0.57
N ASP A 438 0.83 28.38 -1.35
CA ASP A 438 1.04 29.75 -0.91
C ASP A 438 -0.15 30.26 -0.06
N PRO A 439 0.03 30.51 1.25
CA PRO A 439 -1.05 30.96 2.12
C PRO A 439 -1.69 32.28 1.68
N ALA A 440 -0.91 33.15 1.04
CA ALA A 440 -1.43 34.44 0.57
C ALA A 440 -2.49 34.29 -0.53
N VAL A 441 -2.45 33.19 -1.27
CA VAL A 441 -3.39 32.89 -2.36
C VAL A 441 -4.53 32.02 -1.89
N ILE A 442 -4.26 30.99 -1.06
CA ILE A 442 -5.21 29.91 -0.81
C ILE A 442 -5.97 30.01 0.51
N ALA A 443 -5.44 30.72 1.52
CA ALA A 443 -6.02 30.68 2.87
C ALA A 443 -7.43 31.29 2.95
N ALA A 444 -7.66 32.45 2.33
CA ALA A 444 -8.98 33.09 2.36
C ALA A 444 -10.06 32.29 1.61
N PRO A 445 -9.85 31.84 0.34
CA PRO A 445 -10.83 30.99 -0.34
C PRO A 445 -11.14 29.68 0.37
N LEU A 446 -10.14 29.07 1.01
CA LEU A 446 -10.33 27.84 1.78
C LEU A 446 -11.16 28.08 3.05
N SER A 447 -10.93 29.20 3.75
CA SER A 447 -11.69 29.56 4.96
C SER A 447 -13.18 29.80 4.64
N GLU A 448 -13.49 30.35 3.48
CA GLU A 448 -14.88 30.52 3.01
C GLU A 448 -15.57 29.16 2.78
N VAL A 449 -14.86 28.19 2.18
CA VAL A 449 -15.41 26.84 1.92
C VAL A 449 -15.57 26.03 3.22
N GLY A 450 -14.64 26.18 4.16
CA GLY A 450 -14.63 25.44 5.41
C GLY A 450 -15.52 26.02 6.49
N GLU A 451 -16.09 27.23 6.28
CA GLU A 451 -16.86 27.98 7.28
C GLU A 451 -16.08 28.20 8.60
N GLN A 452 -14.76 28.16 8.52
CA GLN A 452 -13.83 28.35 9.64
C GLN A 452 -12.50 28.91 9.14
N ALA A 453 -11.75 29.58 10.01
CA ALA A 453 -10.39 30.03 9.69
C ALA A 453 -9.47 28.84 9.41
N ALA A 454 -8.66 28.95 8.36
CA ALA A 454 -7.63 27.96 8.08
C ALA A 454 -6.46 28.13 9.07
N GLU A 455 -6.07 27.04 9.70
CA GLU A 455 -4.83 26.95 10.47
C GLU A 455 -3.65 27.02 9.50
N ILE A 456 -2.77 27.99 9.65
CA ILE A 456 -1.57 28.12 8.80
C ILE A 456 -0.38 27.58 9.56
N VAL A 457 0.29 26.57 9.00
CA VAL A 457 1.47 25.95 9.62
C VAL A 457 2.67 26.00 8.69
N THR A 458 3.87 25.98 9.29
CA THR A 458 5.11 25.76 8.55
C THR A 458 5.18 24.31 8.03
N PRO A 459 6.12 23.98 7.11
CA PRO A 459 6.39 22.59 6.70
C PRO A 459 6.70 21.62 7.85
N ASN A 460 7.14 22.13 9.00
CA ASN A 460 7.38 21.34 10.21
C ASN A 460 6.14 21.21 11.13
N GLY A 461 4.99 21.76 10.71
CA GLY A 461 3.75 21.71 11.49
C GLY A 461 3.68 22.70 12.65
N ILE A 462 4.53 23.73 12.65
CA ILE A 462 4.48 24.81 13.65
C ILE A 462 3.52 25.90 13.15
N GLU A 463 2.56 26.28 13.98
CA GLU A 463 1.59 27.32 13.66
C GLU A 463 2.29 28.65 13.36
N VAL A 464 1.89 29.30 12.28
CA VAL A 464 2.35 30.64 11.89
C VAL A 464 1.35 31.62 12.47
N GLY A 465 1.75 32.31 13.53
CA GLY A 465 0.93 33.31 14.22
C GLY A 465 0.60 34.54 13.37
#